data_db840f006c66c892d25b0e7ea848b254
#
_entry.id   db840f006c66c892d25b0e7ea848b254
#
_cell.length_a   1.000
_cell.length_b   1.000
_cell.length_c   1.000
_cell.angle_alpha   90.00
_cell.angle_beta   90.00
_cell.angle_gamma   90.00
#
_symmetry.space_group_name_H-M   'P 1'
#
loop_
_entity.id
_entity.type
_entity.pdbx_description
1 polymer ?
#
loop_
_entity_poly.entity_id
_entity_poly.type
_entity_poly.pdbx_seq_one_letter_code
_entity_poly.pdbx_strand_id
1 'polypeptide(L)'
;MDRIKKNFGFGCMRLPMSGNEVDKVQMCQMVDAFLEAGFNYFDTAHGYLQGKSETALRDCLTSRYPRDRYVLTDKLTGSYFKTEADIRPFFQRQLEACGVEYFDFYLMHSQHAGNFGHFRDCRAYETAFALKAEGKIRHVGISFHDRAEVLEEILTTYPQIEVVQIQFNYVDYDDPGVQSRLCYEVCRRHNKPVLVMEPVRGGHLSNLPPQAKAVLDELHGGSPASYAIRFAAGFEGILMVLSGMSTPEQMQDNIAFMKDFRPLDPQERAAVDRVQAIFHGMHLIPCTSCRYCVDGCPQHIAIPNLFALMNTKQLYRDWNADFYYEAVHTGPGRKASDCIRCGQCERICPQHLPIRQLLVDVAKEFEKPQA
;
A
#
# COMPACT_ATOMS: atom_id res chain seq x y z
N MET A 1 11.53 -14.94 -11.74
CA MET A 1 11.13 -13.53 -12.00
C MET A 1 10.98 -13.26 -13.50
N ASP A 2 11.38 -14.19 -14.32
CA ASP A 2 11.45 -14.06 -15.81
C ASP A 2 10.10 -13.87 -16.52
N ARG A 3 8.98 -14.06 -15.80
CA ARG A 3 7.63 -13.85 -16.35
C ARG A 3 7.14 -12.40 -16.27
N ILE A 4 7.80 -11.56 -15.47
CA ILE A 4 7.47 -10.13 -15.38
C ILE A 4 7.87 -9.43 -16.67
N LYS A 5 6.91 -8.77 -17.33
CA LYS A 5 7.14 -8.12 -18.61
C LYS A 5 7.65 -6.69 -18.48
N LYS A 6 7.15 -5.95 -17.50
CA LYS A 6 7.49 -4.55 -17.23
C LYS A 6 7.44 -4.30 -15.72
N ASN A 7 8.16 -3.28 -15.25
CA ASN A 7 8.32 -2.96 -13.82
C ASN A 7 7.14 -2.17 -13.21
N PHE A 8 5.91 -2.38 -13.71
CA PHE A 8 4.70 -1.75 -13.21
C PHE A 8 3.59 -2.77 -12.99
N GLY A 9 2.94 -2.72 -11.82
CA GLY A 9 1.97 -3.68 -11.34
C GLY A 9 0.66 -3.05 -10.85
N PHE A 10 -0.43 -3.79 -10.96
CA PHE A 10 -1.74 -3.43 -10.46
C PHE A 10 -1.89 -3.87 -9.00
N GLY A 11 -1.84 -2.92 -8.07
CA GLY A 11 -2.14 -3.13 -6.66
C GLY A 11 -3.64 -3.20 -6.40
N CYS A 12 -4.14 -4.36 -5.99
CA CYS A 12 -5.58 -4.62 -5.90
C CYS A 12 -6.20 -4.32 -4.51
N MET A 13 -5.56 -3.45 -3.73
CA MET A 13 -6.10 -2.98 -2.45
C MET A 13 -7.21 -1.93 -2.60
N ARG A 14 -7.19 -1.17 -3.70
CA ARG A 14 -8.10 -0.04 -3.97
C ARG A 14 -8.81 -0.22 -5.31
N LEU A 15 -9.58 -1.31 -5.45
CA LEU A 15 -10.35 -1.60 -6.67
C LEU A 15 -11.53 -0.64 -6.84
N PRO A 16 -12.09 -0.50 -8.07
CA PRO A 16 -13.32 0.24 -8.28
C PRO A 16 -14.47 -0.37 -7.49
N MET A 17 -15.23 0.49 -6.81
CA MET A 17 -16.31 0.07 -5.91
C MET A 17 -17.67 0.58 -6.36
N SER A 18 -18.71 -0.26 -6.25
CA SER A 18 -20.12 0.12 -6.36
C SER A 18 -20.78 -0.20 -5.01
N GLY A 19 -20.98 0.82 -4.18
CA GLY A 19 -21.35 0.64 -2.78
C GLY A 19 -20.27 -0.12 -2.01
N ASN A 20 -20.64 -1.26 -1.43
CA ASN A 20 -19.72 -2.12 -0.68
C ASN A 20 -19.14 -3.28 -1.50
N GLU A 21 -19.46 -3.38 -2.79
CA GLU A 21 -18.99 -4.43 -3.68
C GLU A 21 -18.00 -3.90 -4.72
N VAL A 22 -17.11 -4.77 -5.20
CA VAL A 22 -16.21 -4.40 -6.31
C VAL A 22 -17.05 -4.25 -7.57
N ASP A 23 -16.90 -3.12 -8.27
CA ASP A 23 -17.46 -2.92 -9.60
C ASP A 23 -16.70 -3.80 -10.61
N LYS A 24 -17.20 -5.01 -10.79
CA LYS A 24 -16.56 -6.00 -11.67
C LYS A 24 -16.55 -5.57 -13.13
N VAL A 25 -17.50 -4.74 -13.56
CA VAL A 25 -17.54 -4.25 -14.96
C VAL A 25 -16.35 -3.34 -15.19
N GLN A 26 -16.16 -2.34 -14.34
CA GLN A 26 -15.00 -1.45 -14.44
C GLN A 26 -13.68 -2.20 -14.21
N MET A 27 -13.63 -3.09 -13.21
CA MET A 27 -12.42 -3.86 -12.92
C MET A 27 -12.01 -4.75 -14.10
N CYS A 28 -12.95 -5.44 -14.77
CA CYS A 28 -12.64 -6.24 -15.95
C CYS A 28 -12.08 -5.37 -17.08
N GLN A 29 -12.65 -4.20 -17.33
CA GLN A 29 -12.14 -3.25 -18.33
C GLN A 29 -10.72 -2.78 -17.99
N MET A 30 -10.45 -2.50 -16.70
CA MET A 30 -9.11 -2.10 -16.24
C MET A 30 -8.10 -3.25 -16.39
N VAL A 31 -8.47 -4.48 -16.06
CA VAL A 31 -7.63 -5.68 -16.27
C VAL A 31 -7.30 -5.86 -17.75
N ASP A 32 -8.29 -5.73 -18.63
CA ASP A 32 -8.11 -5.85 -20.07
C ASP A 32 -7.14 -4.80 -20.60
N ALA A 33 -7.36 -3.52 -20.27
CA ALA A 33 -6.48 -2.42 -20.67
C ALA A 33 -5.04 -2.61 -20.16
N PHE A 34 -4.87 -3.10 -18.93
CA PHE A 34 -3.56 -3.35 -18.32
C PHE A 34 -2.79 -4.44 -19.06
N LEU A 35 -3.45 -5.58 -19.35
CA LEU A 35 -2.84 -6.69 -20.09
C LEU A 35 -2.56 -6.36 -21.56
N GLU A 36 -3.43 -5.58 -22.21
CA GLU A 36 -3.27 -5.10 -23.59
C GLU A 36 -2.09 -4.14 -23.72
N ALA A 37 -1.86 -3.29 -22.70
CA ALA A 37 -0.70 -2.40 -22.64
C ALA A 37 0.65 -3.13 -22.40
N GLY A 38 0.60 -4.45 -22.19
CA GLY A 38 1.77 -5.32 -22.03
C GLY A 38 2.27 -5.45 -20.59
N PHE A 39 1.50 -5.00 -19.61
CA PHE A 39 1.75 -5.27 -18.19
C PHE A 39 1.12 -6.60 -17.79
N ASN A 40 1.61 -7.21 -16.69
CA ASN A 40 1.07 -8.52 -16.30
C ASN A 40 1.17 -8.84 -14.81
N TYR A 41 1.54 -7.89 -13.96
CA TYR A 41 1.73 -8.14 -12.52
C TYR A 41 0.54 -7.63 -11.71
N PHE A 42 -0.05 -8.49 -10.87
CA PHE A 42 -1.17 -8.19 -9.98
C PHE A 42 -0.81 -8.54 -8.55
N ASP A 43 -1.12 -7.64 -7.60
CA ASP A 43 -0.81 -7.80 -6.18
C ASP A 43 -2.08 -7.73 -5.34
N THR A 44 -2.35 -8.77 -4.56
CA THR A 44 -3.48 -8.84 -3.63
C THR A 44 -3.07 -9.31 -2.24
N ALA A 45 -4.02 -9.37 -1.34
CA ALA A 45 -3.95 -10.02 -0.04
C ALA A 45 -5.36 -10.38 0.44
N HIS A 46 -5.49 -11.44 1.23
CA HIS A 46 -6.80 -11.90 1.73
C HIS A 46 -7.60 -10.82 2.47
N GLY A 47 -6.91 -9.97 3.25
CA GLY A 47 -7.57 -8.88 3.98
C GLY A 47 -8.06 -7.73 3.11
N TYR A 48 -7.65 -7.64 1.84
CA TYR A 48 -8.04 -6.52 0.99
C TYR A 48 -9.52 -6.57 0.65
N LEU A 49 -10.21 -5.46 0.94
CA LEU A 49 -11.66 -5.33 0.72
C LEU A 49 -12.46 -6.48 1.37
N GLN A 50 -12.00 -6.99 2.53
CA GLN A 50 -12.63 -8.09 3.26
C GLN A 50 -12.70 -9.40 2.45
N GLY A 51 -11.63 -9.73 1.72
CA GLY A 51 -11.53 -10.91 0.86
C GLY A 51 -12.09 -10.72 -0.56
N LYS A 52 -12.73 -9.57 -0.84
CA LYS A 52 -13.34 -9.30 -2.15
C LYS A 52 -12.30 -9.05 -3.25
N SER A 53 -11.06 -8.68 -2.91
CA SER A 53 -9.99 -8.50 -3.88
C SER A 53 -9.60 -9.82 -4.57
N GLU A 54 -9.43 -10.90 -3.81
CA GLU A 54 -9.10 -12.21 -4.34
C GLU A 54 -10.21 -12.73 -5.29
N THR A 55 -11.48 -12.65 -4.86
CA THR A 55 -12.61 -13.10 -5.66
C THR A 55 -12.85 -12.22 -6.89
N ALA A 56 -12.59 -10.94 -6.82
CA ALA A 56 -12.64 -10.03 -7.97
C ALA A 56 -11.54 -10.36 -8.99
N LEU A 57 -10.32 -10.69 -8.54
CA LEU A 57 -9.26 -11.20 -9.42
C LEU A 57 -9.63 -12.52 -10.06
N ARG A 58 -10.30 -13.43 -9.33
CA ARG A 58 -10.82 -14.65 -9.96
C ARG A 58 -11.78 -14.31 -11.08
N ASP A 59 -12.74 -13.44 -10.82
CA ASP A 59 -13.83 -13.16 -11.77
C ASP A 59 -13.36 -12.33 -12.98
N CYS A 60 -12.41 -11.38 -12.78
CA CYS A 60 -11.99 -10.45 -13.83
C CYS A 60 -10.65 -10.81 -14.49
N LEU A 61 -9.83 -11.67 -13.87
CA LEU A 61 -8.51 -12.02 -14.38
C LEU A 61 -8.38 -13.53 -14.61
N THR A 62 -8.38 -14.34 -13.54
CA THR A 62 -7.90 -15.71 -13.62
C THR A 62 -8.86 -16.66 -14.32
N SER A 63 -10.18 -16.40 -14.29
CA SER A 63 -11.17 -17.15 -15.06
C SER A 63 -11.24 -16.74 -16.54
N ARG A 64 -10.65 -15.59 -16.92
CA ARG A 64 -10.77 -15.00 -18.25
C ARG A 64 -9.49 -15.15 -19.08
N TYR A 65 -8.34 -15.26 -18.44
CA TYR A 65 -7.05 -15.30 -19.10
C TYR A 65 -6.25 -16.57 -18.76
N PRO A 66 -5.51 -17.13 -19.71
CA PRO A 66 -4.60 -18.25 -19.45
C PRO A 66 -3.55 -17.90 -18.37
N ARG A 67 -3.17 -18.90 -17.59
CA ARG A 67 -2.28 -18.74 -16.42
C ARG A 67 -0.91 -18.12 -16.74
N ASP A 68 -0.44 -18.25 -17.96
CA ASP A 68 0.83 -17.70 -18.44
C ASP A 68 0.76 -16.21 -18.80
N ARG A 69 -0.44 -15.64 -18.89
CA ARG A 69 -0.65 -14.23 -19.25
C ARG A 69 -0.42 -13.27 -18.08
N TYR A 70 -0.41 -13.75 -16.85
CA TYR A 70 -0.32 -12.90 -15.66
C TYR A 70 0.65 -13.48 -14.60
N VAL A 71 1.14 -12.59 -13.76
CA VAL A 71 1.90 -12.85 -12.53
C VAL A 71 1.01 -12.43 -11.37
N LEU A 72 0.80 -13.33 -10.41
CA LEU A 72 -0.08 -13.08 -9.26
C LEU A 72 0.68 -13.19 -7.95
N THR A 73 0.57 -12.15 -7.14
CA THR A 73 1.10 -12.08 -5.78
C THR A 73 -0.04 -12.12 -4.78
N ASP A 74 0.10 -12.96 -3.76
CA ASP A 74 -0.75 -12.95 -2.58
C ASP A 74 0.10 -12.99 -1.30
N LYS A 75 -0.53 -12.89 -0.12
CA LYS A 75 0.18 -12.67 1.13
C LYS A 75 -0.37 -13.50 2.29
N LEU A 76 0.51 -14.04 3.12
CA LEU A 76 0.17 -14.66 4.40
C LEU A 76 0.03 -13.57 5.47
N THR A 77 -1.19 -13.26 5.87
CA THR A 77 -1.48 -12.24 6.88
C THR A 77 -1.57 -12.86 8.27
N GLY A 78 -0.84 -12.31 9.25
CA GLY A 78 -0.67 -12.89 10.57
C GLY A 78 -1.94 -13.09 11.40
N SER A 79 -3.02 -12.35 11.11
CA SER A 79 -4.31 -12.50 11.82
C SER A 79 -5.11 -13.75 11.41
N TYR A 80 -4.71 -14.44 10.33
CA TYR A 80 -5.46 -15.60 9.80
C TYR A 80 -4.88 -16.97 10.19
N PHE A 81 -3.81 -16.99 10.97
CA PHE A 81 -3.24 -18.22 11.53
C PHE A 81 -2.77 -18.00 12.97
N LYS A 82 -2.82 -19.03 13.78
CA LYS A 82 -2.34 -19.04 15.18
C LYS A 82 -1.25 -20.09 15.41
N THR A 83 -1.19 -21.09 14.56
CA THR A 83 -0.24 -22.21 14.61
C THR A 83 0.26 -22.54 13.21
N GLU A 84 1.34 -23.34 13.12
CA GLU A 84 1.83 -23.87 11.84
C GLU A 84 0.74 -24.62 11.07
N ALA A 85 -0.10 -25.39 11.79
CA ALA A 85 -1.15 -26.20 11.18
C ALA A 85 -2.24 -25.40 10.46
N ASP A 86 -2.41 -24.11 10.81
CA ASP A 86 -3.43 -23.24 10.20
C ASP A 86 -2.99 -22.72 8.83
N ILE A 87 -1.67 -22.67 8.54
CA ILE A 87 -1.11 -21.96 7.40
C ILE A 87 -1.48 -22.65 6.08
N ARG A 88 -1.28 -23.95 5.96
CA ARG A 88 -1.61 -24.68 4.72
C ARG A 88 -3.10 -24.65 4.37
N PRO A 89 -4.04 -24.88 5.31
CA PRO A 89 -5.46 -24.70 5.02
C PRO A 89 -5.82 -23.26 4.62
N PHE A 90 -5.18 -22.26 5.22
CA PHE A 90 -5.39 -20.85 4.83
C PHE A 90 -4.88 -20.60 3.41
N PHE A 91 -3.67 -21.02 3.09
CA PHE A 91 -3.08 -20.91 1.75
C PHE A 91 -3.96 -21.59 0.68
N GLN A 92 -4.53 -22.77 1.00
CA GLN A 92 -5.43 -23.46 0.08
C GLN A 92 -6.70 -22.64 -0.20
N ARG A 93 -7.30 -22.02 0.83
CA ARG A 93 -8.45 -21.11 0.64
C ARG A 93 -8.13 -19.92 -0.26
N GLN A 94 -6.90 -19.35 -0.15
CA GLN A 94 -6.47 -18.25 -1.02
C GLN A 94 -6.35 -18.72 -2.50
N LEU A 95 -5.78 -19.90 -2.73
CA LEU A 95 -5.74 -20.48 -4.09
C LEU A 95 -7.15 -20.64 -4.68
N GLU A 96 -8.10 -21.13 -3.88
CA GLU A 96 -9.50 -21.31 -4.28
C GLU A 96 -10.19 -19.94 -4.51
N ALA A 97 -9.96 -18.97 -3.63
CA ALA A 97 -10.51 -17.62 -3.77
C ALA A 97 -10.02 -16.92 -5.04
N CYS A 98 -8.74 -17.06 -5.36
CA CYS A 98 -8.15 -16.52 -6.58
C CYS A 98 -8.37 -17.40 -7.82
N GLY A 99 -8.83 -18.64 -7.67
CA GLY A 99 -9.03 -19.59 -8.79
C GLY A 99 -7.73 -20.00 -9.48
N VAL A 100 -6.66 -20.25 -8.72
CA VAL A 100 -5.34 -20.62 -9.25
C VAL A 100 -4.76 -21.84 -8.53
N GLU A 101 -3.80 -22.52 -9.15
CA GLU A 101 -3.12 -23.69 -8.58
C GLU A 101 -1.82 -23.35 -7.86
N TYR A 102 -1.26 -22.15 -8.11
CA TYR A 102 -0.04 -21.63 -7.51
C TYR A 102 0.00 -20.10 -7.57
N PHE A 103 0.76 -19.48 -6.65
CA PHE A 103 1.12 -18.06 -6.72
C PHE A 103 2.54 -17.88 -7.29
N ASP A 104 2.72 -16.82 -8.10
CA ASP A 104 4.06 -16.46 -8.57
C ASP A 104 4.90 -15.87 -7.43
N PHE A 105 4.28 -15.04 -6.59
CA PHE A 105 4.89 -14.50 -5.37
C PHE A 105 3.96 -14.73 -4.18
N TYR A 106 4.54 -15.10 -3.05
CA TYR A 106 3.82 -15.21 -1.79
C TYR A 106 4.60 -14.53 -0.68
N LEU A 107 4.01 -13.50 -0.06
CA LEU A 107 4.71 -12.63 0.87
C LEU A 107 4.23 -12.85 2.31
N MET A 108 5.15 -12.90 3.27
CA MET A 108 4.80 -12.73 4.68
C MET A 108 4.33 -11.30 4.87
N HIS A 109 3.04 -11.12 5.19
CA HIS A 109 2.35 -9.83 5.10
C HIS A 109 2.69 -8.92 6.27
N SER A 110 2.99 -7.65 5.95
CA SER A 110 3.13 -6.55 6.93
C SER A 110 4.13 -6.85 8.05
N GLN A 111 5.33 -7.32 7.69
CA GLN A 111 6.35 -7.68 8.66
C GLN A 111 6.89 -6.45 9.38
N HIS A 112 6.95 -6.54 10.69
CA HIS A 112 7.50 -5.54 11.61
C HIS A 112 7.93 -6.22 12.92
N ALA A 113 8.68 -5.54 13.79
CA ALA A 113 9.18 -6.09 15.04
C ALA A 113 8.08 -6.72 15.93
N GLY A 114 6.88 -6.13 15.92
CA GLY A 114 5.76 -6.59 16.75
C GLY A 114 5.11 -7.89 16.29
N ASN A 115 5.33 -8.35 15.04
CA ASN A 115 4.73 -9.59 14.54
C ASN A 115 5.74 -10.61 14.01
N PHE A 116 6.99 -10.23 13.80
CA PHE A 116 8.02 -11.14 13.27
C PHE A 116 8.16 -12.42 14.12
N GLY A 117 8.12 -12.27 15.46
CA GLY A 117 8.12 -13.41 16.39
C GLY A 117 6.96 -14.39 16.13
N HIS A 118 5.76 -13.90 15.91
CA HIS A 118 4.59 -14.74 15.60
C HIS A 118 4.80 -15.59 14.32
N PHE A 119 5.30 -14.98 13.24
CA PHE A 119 5.57 -15.69 11.99
C PHE A 119 6.68 -16.74 12.17
N ARG A 120 7.73 -16.43 12.92
CA ARG A 120 8.82 -17.36 13.24
C ARG A 120 8.31 -18.53 14.09
N ASP A 121 7.60 -18.24 15.18
CA ASP A 121 7.16 -19.24 16.16
C ASP A 121 6.12 -20.20 15.56
N CYS A 122 5.30 -19.71 14.60
CA CYS A 122 4.38 -20.52 13.78
C CYS A 122 5.06 -21.17 12.57
N ARG A 123 6.38 -21.05 12.38
CA ARG A 123 7.15 -21.61 11.26
C ARG A 123 6.58 -21.21 9.90
N ALA A 124 6.13 -19.96 9.78
CA ALA A 124 5.48 -19.46 8.55
C ALA A 124 6.45 -19.41 7.36
N TYR A 125 7.69 -19.02 7.59
CA TYR A 125 8.72 -18.98 6.56
C TYR A 125 9.07 -20.38 6.05
N GLU A 126 9.30 -21.33 6.96
CA GLU A 126 9.61 -22.73 6.62
C GLU A 126 8.45 -23.36 5.84
N THR A 127 7.21 -23.09 6.26
CA THR A 127 6.01 -23.58 5.55
C THR A 127 5.92 -22.98 4.15
N ALA A 128 6.22 -21.70 3.97
CA ALA A 128 6.25 -21.06 2.64
C ALA A 128 7.37 -21.64 1.76
N PHE A 129 8.55 -21.91 2.30
CA PHE A 129 9.64 -22.56 1.56
C PHE A 129 9.29 -24.00 1.17
N ALA A 130 8.58 -24.74 2.04
CA ALA A 130 8.06 -26.06 1.69
C ALA A 130 7.02 -26.00 0.57
N LEU A 131 6.07 -25.08 0.63
CA LEU A 131 5.09 -24.84 -0.45
C LEU A 131 5.78 -24.43 -1.77
N LYS A 132 6.89 -23.71 -1.70
CA LYS A 132 7.71 -23.42 -2.88
C LYS A 132 8.34 -24.70 -3.45
N ALA A 133 8.92 -25.55 -2.60
CA ALA A 133 9.48 -26.82 -3.04
C ALA A 133 8.43 -27.75 -3.68
N GLU A 134 7.17 -27.65 -3.26
CA GLU A 134 6.03 -28.36 -3.82
C GLU A 134 5.49 -27.71 -5.13
N GLY A 135 6.07 -26.60 -5.58
CA GLY A 135 5.64 -25.89 -6.79
C GLY A 135 4.38 -25.03 -6.62
N LYS A 136 3.89 -24.85 -5.37
CA LYS A 136 2.70 -24.04 -5.06
C LYS A 136 3.02 -22.53 -4.96
N ILE A 137 4.27 -22.19 -4.73
CA ILE A 137 4.80 -20.83 -4.72
C ILE A 137 6.05 -20.81 -5.61
N ARG A 138 6.19 -19.79 -6.46
CA ARG A 138 7.42 -19.63 -7.27
C ARG A 138 8.48 -18.82 -6.54
N HIS A 139 8.08 -17.73 -5.88
CA HIS A 139 8.98 -16.84 -5.14
C HIS A 139 8.39 -16.50 -3.77
N VAL A 140 9.18 -16.69 -2.71
CA VAL A 140 8.82 -16.31 -1.34
C VAL A 140 9.42 -14.95 -1.01
N GLY A 141 8.63 -14.06 -0.42
CA GLY A 141 9.07 -12.73 0.00
C GLY A 141 8.41 -12.24 1.26
N ILE A 142 8.63 -10.97 1.55
CA ILE A 142 7.97 -10.25 2.65
C ILE A 142 7.40 -8.92 2.15
N SER A 143 6.31 -8.45 2.77
CA SER A 143 5.96 -7.03 2.76
C SER A 143 6.34 -6.44 4.12
N PHE A 144 7.06 -5.33 4.12
CA PHE A 144 7.76 -4.82 5.29
C PHE A 144 7.32 -3.40 5.65
N HIS A 145 7.11 -3.15 6.96
CA HIS A 145 6.60 -1.89 7.49
C HIS A 145 7.27 -1.53 8.83
N ASP A 146 8.60 -1.42 8.85
CA ASP A 146 9.34 -1.05 10.06
C ASP A 146 10.67 -0.36 9.67
N ARG A 147 11.54 -0.16 10.66
CA ARG A 147 12.86 0.42 10.48
C ARG A 147 13.84 -0.57 9.83
N ALA A 148 14.85 -0.03 9.18
CA ALA A 148 15.85 -0.77 8.43
C ALA A 148 16.58 -1.85 9.26
N GLU A 149 16.77 -1.62 10.57
CA GLU A 149 17.41 -2.59 11.47
C GLU A 149 16.59 -3.89 11.60
N VAL A 150 15.25 -3.76 11.65
CA VAL A 150 14.35 -4.93 11.71
C VAL A 150 14.37 -5.68 10.38
N LEU A 151 14.44 -4.98 9.26
CA LEU A 151 14.59 -5.61 7.94
C LEU A 151 15.92 -6.37 7.84
N GLU A 152 17.02 -5.79 8.34
CA GLU A 152 18.33 -6.44 8.41
C GLU A 152 18.27 -7.74 9.20
N GLU A 153 17.61 -7.73 10.38
CA GLU A 153 17.40 -8.92 11.22
C GLU A 153 16.63 -10.01 10.46
N ILE A 154 15.51 -9.65 9.82
CA ILE A 154 14.68 -10.62 9.08
C ILE A 154 15.46 -11.26 7.94
N LEU A 155 16.15 -10.45 7.12
CA LEU A 155 16.91 -10.96 5.96
C LEU A 155 18.16 -11.75 6.35
N THR A 156 18.75 -11.45 7.49
CA THR A 156 19.84 -12.25 8.06
C THR A 156 19.33 -13.60 8.60
N THR A 157 18.16 -13.59 9.26
CA THR A 157 17.54 -14.81 9.81
C THR A 157 17.04 -15.74 8.70
N TYR A 158 16.45 -15.17 7.65
CA TYR A 158 15.88 -15.90 6.51
C TYR A 158 16.50 -15.46 5.17
N PRO A 159 17.75 -15.80 4.89
CA PRO A 159 18.42 -15.42 3.65
C PRO A 159 17.79 -16.01 2.39
N GLN A 160 16.90 -17.00 2.54
CA GLN A 160 16.12 -17.60 1.43
C GLN A 160 14.98 -16.70 0.91
N ILE A 161 14.63 -15.61 1.61
CA ILE A 161 13.70 -14.61 1.11
C ILE A 161 14.24 -14.07 -0.23
N GLU A 162 13.38 -14.01 -1.25
CA GLU A 162 13.80 -13.68 -2.63
C GLU A 162 13.45 -12.25 -3.02
N VAL A 163 12.40 -11.67 -2.44
CA VAL A 163 11.94 -10.31 -2.74
C VAL A 163 11.43 -9.61 -1.48
N VAL A 164 11.55 -8.29 -1.46
CA VAL A 164 11.06 -7.47 -0.35
C VAL A 164 10.16 -6.37 -0.90
N GLN A 165 8.93 -6.29 -0.39
CA GLN A 165 8.01 -5.20 -0.67
C GLN A 165 8.14 -4.13 0.41
N ILE A 166 8.52 -2.90 0.02
CA ILE A 166 8.68 -1.76 0.93
C ILE A 166 7.87 -0.56 0.47
N GLN A 167 7.52 0.30 1.42
CA GLN A 167 6.99 1.63 1.12
C GLN A 167 8.11 2.49 0.54
N PHE A 168 7.88 3.09 -0.65
CA PHE A 168 8.90 3.86 -1.33
C PHE A 168 8.30 4.94 -2.24
N ASN A 169 8.47 6.19 -1.84
CA ASN A 169 8.07 7.37 -2.59
C ASN A 169 8.96 8.57 -2.21
N TYR A 170 8.91 9.64 -2.95
CA TYR A 170 9.83 10.77 -2.75
C TYR A 170 9.61 11.53 -1.43
N VAL A 171 8.40 11.52 -0.84
CA VAL A 171 8.15 12.19 0.45
C VAL A 171 8.70 11.37 1.62
N ASP A 172 8.51 10.04 1.57
CA ASP A 172 8.91 9.15 2.64
C ASP A 172 10.37 8.66 2.50
N TYR A 173 11.07 9.08 1.44
CA TYR A 173 12.42 8.61 1.10
C TYR A 173 13.42 8.79 2.25
N ASP A 174 13.46 9.98 2.85
CA ASP A 174 14.30 10.31 4.00
C ASP A 174 13.49 10.49 5.31
N ASP A 175 12.21 10.06 5.33
CA ASP A 175 11.39 10.14 6.53
C ASP A 175 11.95 9.22 7.64
N PRO A 176 12.20 9.73 8.86
CA PRO A 176 12.81 8.93 9.93
C PRO A 176 11.90 7.81 10.47
N GLY A 177 10.60 7.89 10.28
CA GLY A 177 9.64 6.88 10.71
C GLY A 177 9.47 5.74 9.71
N VAL A 178 9.45 6.08 8.41
CA VAL A 178 9.28 5.10 7.31
C VAL A 178 10.61 4.53 6.86
N GLN A 179 11.67 5.34 6.84
CA GLN A 179 13.03 4.97 6.46
C GLN A 179 13.14 4.28 5.08
N SER A 180 12.36 4.76 4.08
CA SER A 180 12.31 4.13 2.75
C SER A 180 13.69 3.92 2.14
N ARG A 181 14.57 4.95 2.17
CA ARG A 181 15.94 4.86 1.65
C ARG A 181 16.77 3.81 2.39
N LEU A 182 16.74 3.81 3.72
CA LEU A 182 17.53 2.86 4.52
C LEU A 182 17.06 1.43 4.30
N CYS A 183 15.75 1.18 4.22
CA CYS A 183 15.18 -0.14 3.89
C CYS A 183 15.59 -0.59 2.47
N TYR A 184 15.56 0.34 1.49
CA TYR A 184 16.05 0.06 0.14
C TYR A 184 17.54 -0.31 0.16
N GLU A 185 18.39 0.41 0.90
CA GLU A 185 19.82 0.11 1.04
C GLU A 185 20.06 -1.26 1.67
N VAL A 186 19.25 -1.67 2.67
CA VAL A 186 19.28 -3.04 3.23
C VAL A 186 18.98 -4.06 2.12
N CYS A 187 17.91 -3.87 1.36
CA CYS A 187 17.58 -4.77 0.25
C CYS A 187 18.74 -4.90 -0.75
N ARG A 188 19.40 -3.78 -1.09
CA ARG A 188 20.55 -3.76 -2.02
C ARG A 188 21.74 -4.54 -1.47
N ARG A 189 22.08 -4.37 -0.17
CA ARG A 189 23.18 -5.12 0.47
C ARG A 189 22.93 -6.63 0.48
N HIS A 190 21.68 -7.05 0.68
CA HIS A 190 21.28 -8.46 0.65
C HIS A 190 20.97 -8.98 -0.76
N ASN A 191 21.18 -8.18 -1.82
CA ASN A 191 20.87 -8.53 -3.21
C ASN A 191 19.38 -8.94 -3.41
N LYS A 192 18.46 -8.29 -2.70
CA LYS A 192 17.02 -8.56 -2.82
C LYS A 192 16.36 -7.54 -3.74
N PRO A 193 15.73 -8.00 -4.83
CA PRO A 193 14.86 -7.15 -5.64
C PRO A 193 13.72 -6.55 -4.80
N VAL A 194 13.37 -5.30 -5.12
CA VAL A 194 12.38 -4.54 -4.37
C VAL A 194 11.07 -4.45 -5.14
N LEU A 195 9.97 -4.76 -4.46
CA LEU A 195 8.61 -4.42 -4.87
C LEU A 195 8.23 -3.13 -4.12
N VAL A 196 7.78 -2.11 -4.83
CA VAL A 196 7.39 -0.84 -4.23
C VAL A 196 5.90 -0.82 -3.95
N MET A 197 5.52 -0.57 -2.71
CA MET A 197 4.16 -0.17 -2.33
C MET A 197 4.11 1.31 -1.96
N GLU A 198 2.93 1.90 -1.97
CA GLU A 198 2.68 3.32 -1.67
C GLU A 198 3.49 4.32 -2.54
N PRO A 199 3.67 4.08 -3.86
CA PRO A 199 4.41 5.01 -4.70
C PRO A 199 3.75 6.39 -4.78
N VAL A 200 2.42 6.45 -4.61
CA VAL A 200 1.62 7.69 -4.58
C VAL A 200 1.10 8.03 -3.18
N ARG A 201 1.61 7.37 -2.13
CA ARG A 201 1.32 7.66 -0.72
C ARG A 201 -0.17 7.76 -0.43
N GLY A 202 -0.92 6.67 -0.69
CA GLY A 202 -2.37 6.63 -0.49
C GLY A 202 -3.17 7.56 -1.39
N GLY A 203 -2.58 8.11 -2.45
CA GLY A 203 -3.17 9.08 -3.37
C GLY A 203 -2.77 10.55 -3.09
N HIS A 204 -2.07 10.84 -1.99
CA HIS A 204 -1.62 12.19 -1.67
C HIS A 204 -0.67 12.77 -2.73
N LEU A 205 0.12 11.93 -3.37
CA LEU A 205 1.05 12.35 -4.43
C LEU A 205 0.40 12.38 -5.83
N SER A 206 -0.86 11.97 -5.93
CA SER A 206 -1.68 12.16 -7.14
C SER A 206 -2.53 13.43 -7.04
N ASN A 207 -2.88 13.86 -5.81
CA ASN A 207 -3.69 15.03 -5.52
C ASN A 207 -2.87 16.00 -4.65
N LEU A 208 -1.96 16.72 -5.30
CA LEU A 208 -1.03 17.62 -4.62
C LEU A 208 -1.71 18.89 -4.09
N PRO A 209 -1.24 19.44 -2.96
CA PRO A 209 -1.58 20.80 -2.56
C PRO A 209 -1.24 21.81 -3.65
N PRO A 210 -1.98 22.95 -3.76
CA PRO A 210 -1.82 23.89 -4.86
C PRO A 210 -0.38 24.36 -5.08
N GLN A 211 0.36 24.65 -4.02
CA GLN A 211 1.75 25.09 -4.06
C GLN A 211 2.71 23.99 -4.57
N ALA A 212 2.47 22.75 -4.24
CA ALA A 212 3.26 21.61 -4.72
C ALA A 212 2.89 21.28 -6.18
N LYS A 213 1.59 21.38 -6.52
CA LYS A 213 1.13 21.21 -7.89
C LYS A 213 1.73 22.25 -8.84
N ALA A 214 1.77 23.52 -8.44
CA ALA A 214 2.35 24.59 -9.25
C ALA A 214 3.81 24.31 -9.66
N VAL A 215 4.59 23.63 -8.81
CA VAL A 215 5.97 23.24 -9.14
C VAL A 215 6.02 22.24 -10.29
N LEU A 216 5.09 21.27 -10.32
CA LEU A 216 5.04 20.27 -11.40
C LEU A 216 4.39 20.84 -12.67
N ASP A 217 3.48 21.83 -12.53
CA ASP A 217 2.86 22.51 -13.67
C ASP A 217 3.87 23.37 -14.48
N GLU A 218 5.04 23.70 -13.89
CA GLU A 218 6.17 24.33 -14.62
C GLU A 218 6.81 23.36 -15.63
N LEU A 219 6.61 22.05 -15.45
CA LEU A 219 7.09 21.01 -16.34
C LEU A 219 6.06 20.77 -17.47
N HIS A 220 6.55 20.38 -18.65
CA HIS A 220 5.68 20.20 -19.80
C HIS A 220 5.19 18.75 -19.96
N GLY A 221 4.38 18.28 -19.03
CA GLY A 221 3.64 17.02 -19.19
C GLY A 221 3.74 16.05 -18.03
N GLY A 222 2.76 15.17 -17.97
CA GLY A 222 2.62 14.15 -16.96
C GLY A 222 1.73 14.58 -15.78
N SER A 223 0.99 13.61 -15.25
CA SER A 223 0.22 13.80 -14.01
C SER A 223 1.16 13.82 -12.79
N PRO A 224 0.75 14.37 -11.64
CA PRO A 224 1.50 14.22 -10.39
C PRO A 224 1.84 12.75 -10.07
N ALA A 225 0.92 11.80 -10.37
CA ALA A 225 1.15 10.38 -10.21
C ALA A 225 2.32 9.87 -11.08
N SER A 226 2.47 10.41 -12.31
CA SER A 226 3.55 10.01 -13.21
C SER A 226 4.93 10.29 -12.61
N TYR A 227 5.11 11.45 -11.98
CA TYR A 227 6.38 11.81 -11.34
C TYR A 227 6.66 10.92 -10.12
N ALA A 228 5.64 10.62 -9.31
CA ALA A 228 5.80 9.78 -8.13
C ALA A 228 6.14 8.32 -8.48
N ILE A 229 5.45 7.75 -9.45
CA ILE A 229 5.68 6.36 -9.90
C ILE A 229 7.02 6.25 -10.62
N ARG A 230 7.36 7.20 -11.50
CA ARG A 230 8.64 7.23 -12.22
C ARG A 230 9.82 7.49 -11.29
N PHE A 231 9.63 8.27 -10.21
CA PHE A 231 10.62 8.41 -9.16
C PHE A 231 10.99 7.03 -8.59
N ALA A 232 10.01 6.27 -8.13
CA ALA A 232 10.24 4.96 -7.54
C ALA A 232 10.82 3.96 -8.57
N ALA A 233 10.26 3.92 -9.78
CA ALA A 233 10.67 2.99 -10.82
C ALA A 233 12.08 3.24 -11.39
N GLY A 234 12.64 4.44 -11.17
CA GLY A 234 13.95 4.84 -11.68
C GLY A 234 15.15 4.32 -10.85
N PHE A 235 14.92 3.69 -9.69
CA PHE A 235 16.01 3.17 -8.86
C PHE A 235 16.44 1.77 -9.28
N GLU A 236 17.74 1.51 -9.21
CA GLU A 236 18.33 0.20 -9.51
C GLU A 236 17.80 -0.87 -8.53
N GLY A 237 17.48 -2.05 -9.01
CA GLY A 237 16.97 -3.15 -8.18
C GLY A 237 15.50 -3.06 -7.83
N ILE A 238 14.79 -2.01 -8.28
CA ILE A 238 13.33 -2.00 -8.25
C ILE A 238 12.80 -2.95 -9.31
N LEU A 239 12.21 -4.04 -8.85
CA LEU A 239 11.61 -5.06 -9.71
C LEU A 239 10.22 -4.66 -10.17
N MET A 240 9.44 -4.00 -9.28
CA MET A 240 8.03 -3.70 -9.50
C MET A 240 7.61 -2.46 -8.72
N VAL A 241 6.83 -1.58 -9.34
CA VAL A 241 6.12 -0.49 -8.67
C VAL A 241 4.62 -0.77 -8.73
N LEU A 242 3.98 -0.90 -7.56
CA LEU A 242 2.57 -1.24 -7.44
C LEU A 242 1.72 0.02 -7.30
N SER A 243 0.84 0.28 -8.24
CA SER A 243 -0.14 1.35 -8.15
C SER A 243 -1.54 0.79 -7.87
N GLY A 244 -2.19 1.33 -6.83
CA GLY A 244 -3.61 1.12 -6.58
C GLY A 244 -4.41 2.10 -7.44
N MET A 245 -5.16 1.59 -8.39
CA MET A 245 -5.98 2.37 -9.30
C MET A 245 -7.44 2.00 -9.10
N SER A 246 -8.29 3.01 -8.83
CA SER A 246 -9.70 2.83 -8.48
C SER A 246 -10.64 3.20 -9.61
N THR A 247 -10.13 3.77 -10.71
CA THR A 247 -10.93 4.15 -11.87
C THR A 247 -10.21 3.85 -13.19
N PRO A 248 -10.94 3.67 -14.30
CA PRO A 248 -10.35 3.51 -15.62
C PRO A 248 -9.43 4.68 -16.02
N GLU A 249 -9.75 5.92 -15.62
CA GLU A 249 -8.95 7.11 -15.94
C GLU A 249 -7.57 7.04 -15.25
N GLN A 250 -7.52 6.63 -13.97
CA GLN A 250 -6.25 6.41 -13.27
C GLN A 250 -5.42 5.31 -13.94
N MET A 251 -6.07 4.23 -14.38
CA MET A 251 -5.42 3.16 -15.12
C MET A 251 -4.84 3.67 -16.45
N GLN A 252 -5.61 4.41 -17.23
CA GLN A 252 -5.16 4.98 -18.51
C GLN A 252 -4.00 5.96 -18.33
N ASP A 253 -4.08 6.85 -17.33
CA ASP A 253 -2.99 7.76 -16.99
C ASP A 253 -1.70 6.99 -16.68
N ASN A 254 -1.78 6.02 -15.77
CA ASN A 254 -0.61 5.24 -15.37
C ASN A 254 -0.03 4.39 -16.52
N ILE A 255 -0.88 3.81 -17.37
CA ILE A 255 -0.47 3.09 -18.59
C ILE A 255 0.28 4.02 -19.53
N ALA A 256 -0.21 5.25 -19.72
CA ALA A 256 0.32 6.18 -20.71
C ALA A 256 1.82 6.47 -20.49
N PHE A 257 2.26 6.67 -19.25
CA PHE A 257 3.66 6.96 -18.95
C PHE A 257 4.51 5.72 -18.61
N MET A 258 3.89 4.62 -18.14
CA MET A 258 4.64 3.41 -17.81
C MET A 258 4.82 2.45 -18.99
N LYS A 259 3.99 2.57 -20.05
CA LYS A 259 4.12 1.75 -21.26
C LYS A 259 5.49 1.94 -21.91
N ASP A 260 5.94 3.18 -22.02
CA ASP A 260 7.23 3.59 -22.55
C ASP A 260 8.06 4.29 -21.46
N PHE A 261 8.24 3.59 -20.35
CA PHE A 261 8.88 4.09 -19.14
C PHE A 261 10.20 4.81 -19.41
N ARG A 262 10.31 6.01 -18.84
CA ARG A 262 11.57 6.78 -18.78
C ARG A 262 11.78 7.25 -17.33
N PRO A 263 12.99 7.08 -16.77
CA PRO A 263 13.34 7.69 -15.49
C PRO A 263 13.10 9.19 -15.50
N LEU A 264 12.98 9.79 -14.33
CA LEU A 264 12.95 11.26 -14.20
C LEU A 264 14.26 11.85 -14.74
N ASP A 265 14.16 12.85 -15.58
CA ASP A 265 15.31 13.64 -16.00
C ASP A 265 15.78 14.58 -14.86
N PRO A 266 16.95 15.26 -14.98
CA PRO A 266 17.46 16.13 -13.92
C PRO A 266 16.52 17.30 -13.56
N GLN A 267 15.76 17.83 -14.52
CA GLN A 267 14.82 18.93 -14.28
C GLN A 267 13.58 18.43 -13.53
N GLU A 268 13.02 17.30 -13.95
CA GLU A 268 11.91 16.61 -13.29
C GLU A 268 12.31 16.21 -11.85
N ARG A 269 13.54 15.72 -11.68
CA ARG A 269 14.06 15.36 -10.36
C ARG A 269 14.14 16.56 -9.43
N ALA A 270 14.70 17.68 -9.90
CA ALA A 270 14.77 18.92 -9.13
C ALA A 270 13.38 19.45 -8.75
N ALA A 271 12.38 19.30 -9.64
CA ALA A 271 11.01 19.69 -9.33
C ALA A 271 10.40 18.77 -8.25
N VAL A 272 10.62 17.46 -8.33
CA VAL A 272 10.19 16.50 -7.31
C VAL A 272 10.85 16.80 -5.95
N ASP A 273 12.14 17.17 -5.92
CA ASP A 273 12.84 17.55 -4.68
C ASP A 273 12.24 18.84 -4.07
N ARG A 274 11.81 19.81 -4.91
CA ARG A 274 11.06 21.01 -4.45
C ARG A 274 9.70 20.62 -3.86
N VAL A 275 8.96 19.71 -4.51
CA VAL A 275 7.68 19.19 -3.98
C VAL A 275 7.89 18.49 -2.65
N GLN A 276 8.91 17.65 -2.53
CA GLN A 276 9.28 16.99 -1.26
C GLN A 276 9.52 18.01 -0.15
N ALA A 277 10.30 19.08 -0.43
CA ALA A 277 10.57 20.14 0.56
C ALA A 277 9.29 20.87 1.00
N ILE A 278 8.33 21.08 0.07
CA ILE A 278 7.01 21.63 0.40
C ILE A 278 6.25 20.71 1.37
N PHE A 279 6.20 19.40 1.09
CA PHE A 279 5.53 18.43 1.98
C PHE A 279 6.17 18.38 3.37
N HIS A 280 7.50 18.41 3.46
CA HIS A 280 8.21 18.40 4.75
C HIS A 280 7.99 19.70 5.55
N GLY A 281 7.70 20.81 4.87
CA GLY A 281 7.30 22.07 5.51
C GLY A 281 5.85 22.13 5.98
N MET A 282 5.01 21.18 5.54
CA MET A 282 3.59 21.10 5.91
C MET A 282 3.42 20.08 7.03
N HIS A 283 3.20 20.47 8.24
CA HIS A 283 3.00 19.57 9.38
C HIS A 283 1.67 18.77 9.30
N LEU A 284 1.42 18.10 8.16
CA LEU A 284 0.23 17.28 7.93
C LEU A 284 0.35 15.91 8.59
N ILE A 285 -0.79 15.32 8.94
CA ILE A 285 -0.83 13.93 9.42
C ILE A 285 -0.56 13.00 8.24
N PRO A 286 0.54 12.23 8.23
CA PRO A 286 0.93 11.41 7.09
C PRO A 286 0.17 10.07 7.02
N CYS A 287 -1.16 10.12 7.16
CA CYS A 287 -2.04 8.95 7.08
C CYS A 287 -2.28 8.56 5.62
N THR A 288 -1.98 7.30 5.25
CA THR A 288 -2.20 6.76 3.89
C THR A 288 -3.59 6.19 3.67
N SER A 289 -4.50 6.33 4.63
CA SER A 289 -5.87 5.83 4.57
C SER A 289 -5.98 4.31 4.32
N CYS A 290 -5.01 3.52 4.78
CA CYS A 290 -5.01 2.06 4.65
C CYS A 290 -6.10 1.35 5.47
N ARG A 291 -6.69 2.03 6.46
CA ARG A 291 -7.84 1.64 7.31
C ARG A 291 -7.58 0.49 8.29
N TYR A 292 -6.38 -0.07 8.40
CA TYR A 292 -6.10 -1.16 9.36
C TYR A 292 -6.46 -0.81 10.81
N CYS A 293 -6.37 0.47 11.19
CA CYS A 293 -6.73 0.96 12.52
C CYS A 293 -8.23 1.02 12.81
N VAL A 294 -9.11 0.87 11.81
CA VAL A 294 -10.58 1.04 11.96
C VAL A 294 -11.20 -0.22 12.53
N ASP A 295 -10.89 -1.39 11.95
CA ASP A 295 -11.53 -2.66 12.29
C ASP A 295 -11.22 -3.10 13.74
N GLY A 296 -10.05 -2.72 14.27
CA GLY A 296 -9.64 -3.00 15.65
C GLY A 296 -10.03 -1.92 16.66
N CYS A 297 -10.72 -0.86 16.27
CA CYS A 297 -11.09 0.23 17.18
C CYS A 297 -12.35 -0.12 17.98
N PRO A 298 -12.30 -0.28 19.33
CA PRO A 298 -13.48 -0.60 20.12
C PRO A 298 -14.58 0.47 20.07
N GLN A 299 -14.20 1.72 19.78
CA GLN A 299 -15.11 2.86 19.63
C GLN A 299 -15.54 3.10 18.18
N HIS A 300 -15.10 2.26 17.25
CA HIS A 300 -15.41 2.38 15.82
C HIS A 300 -15.13 3.78 15.23
N ILE A 301 -14.09 4.46 15.74
CA ILE A 301 -13.68 5.78 15.26
C ILE A 301 -13.14 5.66 13.83
N ALA A 302 -13.66 6.49 12.93
CA ALA A 302 -13.22 6.55 11.54
C ALA A 302 -11.87 7.29 11.40
N ILE A 303 -10.83 6.82 12.09
CA ILE A 303 -9.54 7.49 12.28
C ILE A 303 -8.97 8.10 10.98
N PRO A 304 -8.87 7.36 9.84
CA PRO A 304 -8.33 7.94 8.62
C PRO A 304 -9.16 9.10 8.07
N ASN A 305 -10.48 9.03 8.22
CA ASN A 305 -11.39 10.09 7.79
C ASN A 305 -11.18 11.36 8.61
N LEU A 306 -11.05 11.22 9.93
CA LEU A 306 -10.81 12.36 10.83
C LEU A 306 -9.46 13.02 10.54
N PHE A 307 -8.43 12.22 10.25
CA PHE A 307 -7.11 12.73 9.88
C PHE A 307 -7.12 13.43 8.50
N ALA A 308 -7.88 12.91 7.55
CA ALA A 308 -8.07 13.57 6.25
C ALA A 308 -8.76 14.93 6.42
N LEU A 309 -9.80 15.03 7.26
CA LEU A 309 -10.47 16.30 7.56
C LEU A 309 -9.53 17.30 8.23
N MET A 310 -8.71 16.84 9.20
CA MET A 310 -7.69 17.68 9.83
C MET A 310 -6.71 18.25 8.81
N ASN A 311 -6.20 17.40 7.90
CA ASN A 311 -5.31 17.84 6.84
C ASN A 311 -6.00 18.80 5.88
N THR A 312 -7.24 18.53 5.47
CA THR A 312 -8.03 19.41 4.60
C THR A 312 -8.21 20.79 5.25
N LYS A 313 -8.55 20.83 6.53
CA LYS A 313 -8.72 22.10 7.26
C LYS A 313 -7.41 22.86 7.37
N GLN A 314 -6.29 22.19 7.61
CA GLN A 314 -4.98 22.81 7.67
C GLN A 314 -4.51 23.36 6.31
N LEU A 315 -4.77 22.62 5.21
CA LEU A 315 -4.35 23.00 3.85
C LEU A 315 -5.19 24.12 3.25
N TYR A 316 -6.51 24.04 3.40
CA TYR A 316 -7.45 24.86 2.65
C TYR A 316 -8.28 25.81 3.52
N ARG A 317 -8.17 25.70 4.86
CA ARG A 317 -9.02 26.41 5.84
C ARG A 317 -10.52 26.23 5.51
N ASP A 318 -10.85 25.04 5.00
CA ASP A 318 -12.16 24.71 4.50
C ASP A 318 -13.15 24.50 5.66
N TRP A 319 -14.17 25.36 5.75
CA TRP A 319 -15.22 25.26 6.75
C TRP A 319 -16.10 23.99 6.59
N ASN A 320 -16.17 23.40 5.39
CA ASN A 320 -16.87 22.14 5.19
C ASN A 320 -16.27 21.01 6.01
N ALA A 321 -14.99 21.07 6.36
CA ALA A 321 -14.35 20.06 7.20
C ALA A 321 -15.08 19.90 8.55
N ASP A 322 -15.56 21.00 9.14
CA ASP A 322 -16.33 20.97 10.39
C ASP A 322 -17.68 20.27 10.20
N PHE A 323 -18.39 20.61 9.13
CA PHE A 323 -19.65 19.94 8.77
C PHE A 323 -19.47 18.43 8.53
N TYR A 324 -18.45 18.04 7.76
CA TYR A 324 -18.17 16.62 7.52
C TYR A 324 -17.73 15.89 8.78
N TYR A 325 -17.01 16.56 9.67
CA TYR A 325 -16.67 16.00 10.98
C TYR A 325 -17.95 15.64 11.75
N GLU A 326 -18.83 16.62 11.97
CA GLU A 326 -20.01 16.46 12.81
C GLU A 326 -21.11 15.59 12.17
N ALA A 327 -21.42 15.84 10.88
CA ALA A 327 -22.59 15.27 10.24
C ALA A 327 -22.34 13.93 9.53
N VAL A 328 -21.08 13.67 9.10
CA VAL A 328 -20.79 12.53 8.21
C VAL A 328 -19.90 11.49 8.88
N HIS A 329 -18.82 11.90 9.54
CA HIS A 329 -17.79 10.97 10.00
C HIS A 329 -17.83 10.65 11.48
N THR A 330 -18.51 11.48 12.28
CA THR A 330 -18.71 11.24 13.69
C THR A 330 -20.20 11.03 14.00
N GLY A 331 -20.46 10.24 15.00
CA GLY A 331 -21.78 9.99 15.55
C GLY A 331 -21.63 9.72 17.04
N PRO A 332 -22.67 9.37 17.76
CA PRO A 332 -22.56 9.04 19.17
C PRO A 332 -21.51 7.95 19.40
N GLY A 333 -20.51 8.22 20.25
CA GLY A 333 -19.43 7.30 20.59
C GLY A 333 -18.35 7.12 19.53
N ARG A 334 -18.28 8.00 18.49
CA ARG A 334 -17.32 7.89 17.39
C ARG A 334 -16.50 9.16 17.14
N LYS A 335 -16.58 10.13 18.02
CA LYS A 335 -15.77 11.35 17.98
C LYS A 335 -14.31 11.05 18.31
N ALA A 336 -13.42 11.96 17.95
CA ALA A 336 -12.03 11.82 18.32
C ALA A 336 -11.80 11.77 19.84
N SER A 337 -12.60 12.52 20.61
CA SER A 337 -12.60 12.53 22.09
C SER A 337 -13.11 11.24 22.71
N ASP A 338 -13.89 10.42 21.99
CA ASP A 338 -14.38 9.13 22.49
C ASP A 338 -13.27 8.05 22.55
N CYS A 339 -12.05 8.41 22.16
CA CYS A 339 -10.90 7.49 22.18
C CYS A 339 -10.55 7.06 23.61
N ILE A 340 -10.73 5.77 23.92
CA ILE A 340 -10.39 5.16 25.22
C ILE A 340 -8.89 4.89 25.39
N ARG A 341 -8.05 5.32 24.46
CA ARG A 341 -6.57 5.24 24.50
C ARG A 341 -6.00 3.82 24.61
N CYS A 342 -6.70 2.79 24.13
CA CYS A 342 -6.27 1.38 24.21
C CYS A 342 -4.99 1.07 23.39
N GLY A 343 -4.60 1.89 22.42
CA GLY A 343 -3.38 1.77 21.62
C GLY A 343 -3.42 0.70 20.52
N GLN A 344 -4.54 0.03 20.29
CA GLN A 344 -4.63 -1.00 19.23
C GLN A 344 -4.33 -0.43 17.84
N CYS A 345 -4.84 0.77 17.55
CA CYS A 345 -4.64 1.45 16.28
C CYS A 345 -3.17 1.79 16.00
N GLU A 346 -2.39 2.15 17.02
CA GLU A 346 -0.95 2.46 16.89
C GLU A 346 -0.13 1.20 16.64
N ARG A 347 -0.47 0.08 17.29
CA ARG A 347 0.23 -1.19 17.09
C ARG A 347 0.13 -1.74 15.67
N ILE A 348 -0.97 -1.43 14.98
CA ILE A 348 -1.23 -1.95 13.62
C ILE A 348 -0.96 -0.91 12.53
N CYS A 349 -0.62 0.33 12.89
CA CYS A 349 -0.41 1.40 11.93
C CYS A 349 0.89 1.23 11.16
N PRO A 350 0.88 1.00 9.83
CA PRO A 350 2.10 0.85 9.03
C PRO A 350 2.92 2.15 8.94
N GLN A 351 2.32 3.30 9.30
CA GLN A 351 2.98 4.60 9.31
C GLN A 351 3.51 4.98 10.70
N HIS A 352 3.38 4.10 11.68
CA HIS A 352 3.79 4.32 13.08
C HIS A 352 3.28 5.64 13.69
N LEU A 353 2.08 6.06 13.28
CA LEU A 353 1.49 7.33 13.73
C LEU A 353 1.15 7.27 15.23
N PRO A 354 1.41 8.34 16.00
CA PRO A 354 0.97 8.49 17.38
C PRO A 354 -0.53 8.81 17.41
N ILE A 355 -1.37 7.86 16.98
CA ILE A 355 -2.80 8.05 16.69
C ILE A 355 -3.55 8.59 17.89
N ARG A 356 -3.24 8.10 19.10
CA ARG A 356 -3.90 8.57 20.33
C ARG A 356 -3.66 10.06 20.60
N GLN A 357 -2.47 10.55 20.31
CA GLN A 357 -2.14 11.97 20.45
C GLN A 357 -2.78 12.78 19.32
N LEU A 358 -2.70 12.31 18.10
CA LEU A 358 -3.33 12.95 16.95
C LEU A 358 -4.84 13.07 17.08
N LEU A 359 -5.52 12.08 17.68
CA LEU A 359 -6.95 12.19 17.98
C LEU A 359 -7.26 13.26 19.04
N VAL A 360 -6.36 13.49 20.00
CA VAL A 360 -6.48 14.62 20.93
C VAL A 360 -6.41 15.95 20.19
N ASP A 361 -5.51 16.06 19.21
CA ASP A 361 -5.34 17.28 18.44
C ASP A 361 -6.53 17.51 17.49
N VAL A 362 -7.05 16.44 16.87
CA VAL A 362 -8.31 16.47 16.11
C VAL A 362 -9.48 16.94 16.99
N ALA A 363 -9.65 16.37 18.20
CA ALA A 363 -10.70 16.78 19.12
C ALA A 363 -10.59 18.26 19.49
N LYS A 364 -9.39 18.76 19.79
CA LYS A 364 -9.16 20.19 20.07
C LYS A 364 -9.56 21.09 18.90
N GLU A 365 -9.37 20.63 17.65
CA GLU A 365 -9.69 21.42 16.47
C GLU A 365 -11.19 21.44 16.16
N PHE A 366 -11.85 20.28 16.22
CA PHE A 366 -13.22 20.12 15.74
C PHE A 366 -14.30 20.11 16.86
N GLU A 367 -13.93 19.83 18.10
CA GLU A 367 -14.88 19.67 19.21
C GLU A 367 -14.82 20.86 20.19
N LYS A 368 -14.52 22.05 19.67
CA LYS A 368 -14.56 23.27 20.49
C LYS A 368 -16.02 23.53 20.96
N PRO A 369 -16.24 23.97 22.20
CA PRO A 369 -17.54 24.46 22.57
C PRO A 369 -17.98 25.56 21.59
N GLN A 370 -19.17 25.43 21.01
CA GLN A 370 -19.73 26.51 20.21
C GLN A 370 -19.84 27.73 21.12
N ALA A 371 -19.17 28.83 20.75
CA ALA A 371 -19.16 30.07 21.49
C ALA A 371 -20.54 30.76 21.46
#